data_4f895157c6a18878edaa63d0910d3e8a
#
_entry.id   4f895157c6a18878edaa63d0910d3e8a
#
_cell.length_a   1.000
_cell.length_b   1.000
_cell.length_c   1.000
_cell.angle_alpha   90.00
_cell.angle_beta   90.00
_cell.angle_gamma   90.00
#
_symmetry.space_group_name_H-M   'P 1'
#
loop_
_entity.id
_entity.type
_entity.pdbx_description
1 polymer ?
#
loop_
_entity_poly.entity_id
_entity_poly.type
_entity_poly.pdbx_seq_one_letter_code
_entity_poly.pdbx_strand_id
1 'polypeptide(L)'
;MTAFDERLDEAFERLLRNRRTPDMVMYAASALGDHGLLWLLLAGAQAGRRRHANWRRPLIRAAAGLGLESALVNGPVKWVFRRSRPIHDGPRPMHLRQPRTSSFPSGHATAAFFAASLLGEGDPLQPLYYALAVIVAASRLHVKIHHASDVVGGAIIGAVLGEIVRRAVPLEAAAPAGPAREESPAS
;
A
#
# COMPACT_ATOMS: atom_id res chain seq x y z
N MET A 1 15.28 2.77 19.91
CA MET A 1 13.86 2.40 19.82
C MET A 1 13.09 3.38 20.69
N THR A 2 11.88 3.79 20.32
CA THR A 2 11.05 4.67 21.16
C THR A 2 10.13 3.81 22.05
N ALA A 3 9.61 4.37 23.16
CA ALA A 3 8.64 3.66 24.00
C ALA A 3 7.37 3.24 23.21
N PHE A 4 7.01 3.98 22.17
CA PHE A 4 5.94 3.64 21.24
C PHE A 4 6.28 2.39 20.42
N ASP A 5 7.50 2.31 19.87
CA ASP A 5 7.96 1.16 19.11
C ASP A 5 7.95 -0.12 19.97
N GLU A 6 8.43 -0.02 21.22
CA GLU A 6 8.47 -1.12 22.17
C GLU A 6 7.10 -1.67 22.53
N ARG A 7 6.17 -0.78 22.89
CA ARG A 7 4.79 -1.17 23.24
C ARG A 7 4.07 -1.89 22.10
N LEU A 8 4.24 -1.43 20.87
CA LEU A 8 3.61 -2.08 19.73
C LEU A 8 4.29 -3.41 19.38
N ASP A 9 5.60 -3.50 19.46
CA ASP A 9 6.31 -4.76 19.23
C ASP A 9 5.90 -5.85 20.24
N GLU A 10 5.80 -5.49 21.53
CA GLU A 10 5.28 -6.37 22.59
C GLU A 10 3.82 -6.80 22.35
N ALA A 11 2.96 -5.88 21.86
CA ALA A 11 1.58 -6.21 21.54
C ALA A 11 1.50 -7.22 20.39
N PHE A 12 2.30 -7.05 19.34
CA PHE A 12 2.40 -8.01 18.24
C PHE A 12 2.96 -9.37 18.69
N GLU A 13 3.96 -9.38 19.59
CA GLU A 13 4.50 -10.60 20.18
C GLU A 13 3.41 -11.39 20.92
N ARG A 14 2.66 -10.72 21.78
CA ARG A 14 1.63 -11.35 22.60
C ARG A 14 0.42 -11.84 21.82
N LEU A 15 -0.04 -11.08 20.82
CA LEU A 15 -1.34 -11.29 20.19
C LEU A 15 -1.25 -12.10 18.89
N LEU A 16 -0.19 -11.94 18.12
CA LEU A 16 -0.13 -12.39 16.73
C LEU A 16 1.04 -13.33 16.43
N ARG A 17 2.23 -13.11 17.01
CA ARG A 17 3.41 -13.91 16.68
C ARG A 17 3.35 -15.30 17.30
N ASN A 18 4.05 -16.24 16.68
CA ASN A 18 4.10 -17.66 17.10
C ASN A 18 2.72 -18.36 17.03
N ARG A 19 1.79 -17.81 16.23
CA ARG A 19 0.50 -18.42 15.93
C ARG A 19 0.42 -18.71 14.44
N ARG A 20 0.22 -19.96 14.05
CA ARG A 20 0.30 -20.44 12.65
C ARG A 20 -0.50 -19.56 11.66
N THR A 21 -1.77 -19.26 11.96
CA THR A 21 -2.63 -18.51 11.04
C THR A 21 -2.24 -17.03 10.91
N PRO A 22 -2.07 -16.26 12.00
CA PRO A 22 -1.56 -14.90 11.91
C PRO A 22 -0.20 -14.82 11.23
N ASP A 23 0.72 -15.72 11.55
CA ASP A 23 2.05 -15.77 10.91
C ASP A 23 1.91 -15.93 9.39
N MET A 24 1.17 -16.94 8.92
CA MET A 24 0.97 -17.16 7.47
C MET A 24 0.37 -15.94 6.78
N VAL A 25 -0.67 -15.32 7.35
CA VAL A 25 -1.32 -14.14 6.77
C VAL A 25 -0.36 -12.96 6.70
N MET A 26 0.37 -12.67 7.78
CA MET A 26 1.27 -11.52 7.84
C MET A 26 2.51 -11.70 6.94
N TYR A 27 3.06 -12.91 6.88
CA TYR A 27 4.16 -13.20 5.95
C TYR A 27 3.71 -13.13 4.49
N ALA A 28 2.53 -13.66 4.16
CA ALA A 28 1.95 -13.56 2.82
C ALA A 28 1.66 -12.09 2.45
N ALA A 29 1.07 -11.30 3.35
CA ALA A 29 0.82 -9.88 3.13
C ALA A 29 2.12 -9.10 2.90
N SER A 30 3.17 -9.44 3.65
CA SER A 30 4.49 -8.85 3.47
C SER A 30 5.09 -9.18 2.10
N ALA A 31 4.97 -10.44 1.64
CA ALA A 31 5.48 -10.86 0.34
C ALA A 31 4.69 -10.27 -0.83
N LEU A 32 3.35 -10.23 -0.73
CA LEU A 32 2.49 -9.63 -1.74
C LEU A 32 2.67 -8.11 -1.88
N GLY A 33 3.09 -7.45 -0.79
CA GLY A 33 3.42 -6.02 -0.81
C GLY A 33 4.75 -5.70 -1.50
N ASP A 34 5.58 -6.70 -1.79
CA ASP A 34 6.85 -6.48 -2.47
C ASP A 34 6.65 -5.93 -3.90
N HIS A 35 7.50 -4.96 -4.26
CA HIS A 35 7.52 -4.33 -5.60
C HIS A 35 6.21 -3.68 -6.07
N GLY A 36 5.23 -3.47 -5.19
CA GLY A 36 3.95 -2.86 -5.55
C GLY A 36 3.03 -3.71 -6.42
N LEU A 37 3.37 -4.99 -6.66
CA LEU A 37 2.63 -5.88 -7.56
C LEU A 37 1.15 -6.02 -7.15
N LEU A 38 0.87 -6.20 -5.87
CA LEU A 38 -0.50 -6.24 -5.34
C LEU A 38 -1.32 -5.04 -5.82
N TRP A 39 -0.75 -3.85 -5.72
CA TRP A 39 -1.43 -2.60 -6.04
C TRP A 39 -1.66 -2.42 -7.54
N LEU A 40 -0.73 -2.88 -8.37
CA LEU A 40 -0.89 -2.90 -9.83
C LEU A 40 -1.97 -3.89 -10.27
N LEU A 41 -2.04 -5.06 -9.65
CA LEU A 41 -3.12 -6.03 -9.89
C LEU A 41 -4.48 -5.47 -9.49
N LEU A 42 -4.57 -4.81 -8.33
CA LEU A 42 -5.80 -4.15 -7.88
C LEU A 42 -6.20 -2.99 -8.80
N ALA A 43 -5.24 -2.20 -9.31
CA ALA A 43 -5.49 -1.15 -10.29
C ALA A 43 -6.05 -1.74 -11.60
N GLY A 44 -5.51 -2.88 -12.06
CA GLY A 44 -6.03 -3.61 -13.22
C GLY A 44 -7.45 -4.12 -13.02
N ALA A 45 -7.71 -4.75 -11.89
CA ALA A 45 -9.04 -5.24 -11.52
C ALA A 45 -10.06 -4.09 -11.40
N GLN A 46 -9.67 -2.96 -10.80
CA GLN A 46 -10.49 -1.77 -10.71
C GLN A 46 -10.83 -1.22 -12.10
N ALA A 47 -9.83 -1.09 -12.97
CA ALA A 47 -10.02 -0.58 -14.33
C ALA A 47 -11.01 -1.45 -15.12
N GLY A 48 -10.92 -2.79 -15.00
CA GLY A 48 -11.86 -3.71 -15.61
C GLY A 48 -13.28 -3.61 -15.03
N ARG A 49 -13.41 -3.50 -13.69
CA ARG A 49 -14.70 -3.41 -13.01
C ARG A 49 -15.44 -2.11 -13.34
N ARG A 50 -14.74 -0.99 -13.37
CA ARG A 50 -15.33 0.33 -13.60
C ARG A 50 -15.59 0.65 -15.07
N ARG A 51 -15.22 -0.24 -16.00
CA ARG A 51 -15.39 -0.06 -17.44
C ARG A 51 -14.99 1.34 -17.92
N HIS A 52 -13.85 1.84 -17.45
CA HIS A 52 -13.34 3.13 -17.90
C HIS A 52 -13.19 3.15 -19.41
N ALA A 53 -13.67 4.20 -20.06
CA ALA A 53 -13.48 4.40 -21.49
C ALA A 53 -11.99 4.37 -21.88
N ASN A 54 -11.12 4.86 -20.98
CA ASN A 54 -9.69 4.75 -21.08
C ASN A 54 -9.12 3.98 -19.89
N TRP A 55 -9.24 2.65 -19.87
CA TRP A 55 -8.73 1.76 -18.83
C TRP A 55 -7.22 1.87 -18.57
N ARG A 56 -6.45 2.33 -19.55
CA ARG A 56 -5.00 2.51 -19.43
C ARG A 56 -4.64 3.65 -18.49
N ARG A 57 -5.45 4.71 -18.42
CA ARG A 57 -5.15 5.90 -17.62
C ARG A 57 -4.98 5.59 -16.12
N PRO A 58 -5.90 4.91 -15.42
CA PRO A 58 -5.70 4.53 -14.02
C PRO A 58 -4.50 3.61 -13.82
N LEU A 59 -4.23 2.67 -14.74
CA LEU A 59 -3.07 1.80 -14.66
C LEU A 59 -1.75 2.56 -14.80
N ILE A 60 -1.64 3.41 -15.82
CA ILE A 60 -0.43 4.22 -16.04
C ILE A 60 -0.20 5.14 -14.84
N ARG A 61 -1.26 5.77 -14.34
CA ARG A 61 -1.20 6.64 -13.17
C ARG A 61 -0.72 5.88 -11.92
N ALA A 62 -1.25 4.68 -11.67
CA ALA A 62 -0.83 3.84 -10.55
C ALA A 62 0.63 3.38 -10.72
N ALA A 63 1.02 2.90 -11.90
CA ALA A 63 2.37 2.42 -12.16
C ALA A 63 3.41 3.54 -12.08
N ALA A 64 3.16 4.67 -12.75
CA ALA A 64 4.05 5.82 -12.73
C ALA A 64 4.15 6.43 -11.33
N GLY A 65 3.01 6.54 -10.62
CA GLY A 65 2.95 7.07 -9.27
C GLY A 65 3.71 6.20 -8.27
N LEU A 66 3.50 4.87 -8.30
CA LEU A 66 4.25 3.93 -7.46
C LEU A 66 5.75 3.92 -7.79
N GLY A 67 6.11 4.02 -9.07
CA GLY A 67 7.50 4.13 -9.49
C GLY A 67 8.17 5.40 -8.94
N LEU A 68 7.51 6.55 -9.04
CA LEU A 68 7.99 7.82 -8.52
C LEU A 68 8.07 7.80 -6.97
N GLU A 69 7.03 7.31 -6.30
CA GLU A 69 7.00 7.13 -4.84
C GLU A 69 8.18 6.27 -4.40
N SER A 70 8.37 5.11 -5.03
CA SER A 70 9.47 4.20 -4.71
C SER A 70 10.85 4.84 -4.91
N ALA A 71 11.04 5.59 -5.99
CA ALA A 71 12.28 6.31 -6.27
C ALA A 71 12.56 7.38 -5.20
N LEU A 72 11.55 8.17 -4.83
CA LEU A 72 11.67 9.21 -3.80
C LEU A 72 11.93 8.61 -2.41
N VAL A 73 11.16 7.61 -2.02
CA VAL A 73 11.22 7.05 -0.67
C VAL A 73 12.47 6.20 -0.48
N ASN A 74 12.77 5.30 -1.41
CA ASN A 74 13.93 4.42 -1.28
C ASN A 74 15.27 5.08 -1.68
N GLY A 75 15.22 6.23 -2.35
CA GLY A 75 16.37 7.07 -2.67
C GLY A 75 16.63 8.14 -1.59
N PRO A 76 16.32 9.42 -1.90
CA PRO A 76 16.72 10.56 -1.06
C PRO A 76 16.17 10.49 0.36
N VAL A 77 14.91 10.08 0.56
CA VAL A 77 14.31 10.04 1.90
C VAL A 77 15.07 9.09 2.81
N LYS A 78 15.29 7.84 2.40
CA LYS A 78 16.05 6.86 3.21
C LYS A 78 17.52 7.21 3.36
N TRP A 79 18.10 7.93 2.41
CA TRP A 79 19.48 8.40 2.52
C TRP A 79 19.64 9.43 3.64
N VAL A 80 18.65 10.29 3.86
CA VAL A 80 18.65 11.30 4.94
C VAL A 80 18.54 10.65 6.32
N PHE A 81 17.61 9.69 6.50
CA PHE A 81 17.26 9.19 7.84
C PHE A 81 18.21 8.13 8.43
N ARG A 82 18.87 7.31 7.64
CA ARG A 82 19.88 6.29 8.03
C ARG A 82 19.57 5.51 9.31
N ARG A 83 18.31 5.11 9.53
CA ARG A 83 17.88 4.40 10.73
C ARG A 83 18.17 2.90 10.64
N SER A 84 18.68 2.28 11.73
CA SER A 84 18.84 0.83 11.84
C SER A 84 17.49 0.11 11.92
N ARG A 85 17.45 -1.13 11.43
CA ARG A 85 16.26 -2.00 11.50
C ARG A 85 16.21 -2.76 12.82
N PRO A 86 15.01 -3.26 13.24
CA PRO A 86 14.89 -4.17 14.36
C PRO A 86 15.76 -5.41 14.15
N ILE A 87 16.37 -5.89 15.24
CA ILE A 87 17.10 -7.16 15.24
C ILE A 87 16.08 -8.29 15.41
N HIS A 88 16.24 -9.36 14.65
CA HIS A 88 15.45 -10.57 14.77
C HIS A 88 16.36 -11.76 14.93
N ASP A 89 16.39 -12.33 16.14
CA ASP A 89 17.35 -13.37 16.53
C ASP A 89 16.78 -14.80 16.38
N GLY A 90 15.55 -14.97 15.89
CA GLY A 90 14.88 -16.26 15.76
C GLY A 90 14.74 -16.78 14.33
N PRO A 91 14.39 -18.07 14.15
CA PRO A 91 14.04 -18.61 12.85
C PRO A 91 12.77 -17.93 12.32
N ARG A 92 12.73 -17.66 11.02
CA ARG A 92 11.54 -17.11 10.34
C ARG A 92 10.75 -18.24 9.69
N PRO A 93 9.41 -18.26 9.84
CA PRO A 93 8.58 -19.30 9.21
C PRO A 93 8.65 -19.30 7.67
N MET A 94 8.99 -18.15 7.07
CA MET A 94 9.17 -18.03 5.63
C MET A 94 10.38 -17.14 5.33
N HIS A 95 11.04 -17.41 4.20
CA HIS A 95 12.16 -16.59 3.76
C HIS A 95 11.66 -15.21 3.35
N LEU A 96 12.22 -14.16 3.96
CA LEU A 96 11.95 -12.77 3.62
C LEU A 96 13.25 -12.07 3.24
N ARG A 97 13.18 -11.30 2.15
CA ARG A 97 14.28 -10.42 1.76
C ARG A 97 14.46 -9.33 2.83
N GLN A 98 15.65 -9.25 3.40
CA GLN A 98 16.03 -8.15 4.29
C GLN A 98 16.66 -7.02 3.49
N PRO A 99 16.03 -5.86 3.39
CA PRO A 99 16.62 -4.71 2.70
C PRO A 99 17.82 -4.17 3.49
N ARG A 100 18.87 -3.76 2.78
CA ARG A 100 20.08 -3.14 3.38
C ARG A 100 19.96 -1.62 3.54
N THR A 101 18.84 -1.03 3.15
CA THR A 101 18.57 0.41 3.24
C THR A 101 18.04 0.80 4.62
N SER A 102 17.98 2.10 4.91
CA SER A 102 17.39 2.66 6.13
C SER A 102 16.03 2.02 6.48
N SER A 103 15.78 1.87 7.78
CA SER A 103 14.50 1.40 8.29
C SER A 103 13.38 2.42 8.04
N PHE A 104 13.66 3.72 8.26
CA PHE A 104 12.66 4.77 8.09
C PHE A 104 12.76 5.43 6.70
N PRO A 105 11.62 5.74 6.11
CA PRO A 105 10.28 5.21 6.38
C PRO A 105 10.11 3.79 5.81
N SER A 106 9.02 3.11 6.23
CA SER A 106 8.67 1.81 5.66
C SER A 106 8.16 1.95 4.23
N GLY A 107 8.92 1.49 3.23
CA GLY A 107 8.53 1.58 1.82
C GLY A 107 7.23 0.81 1.50
N HIS A 108 6.97 -0.34 2.16
CA HIS A 108 5.71 -1.06 2.01
C HIS A 108 4.51 -0.27 2.53
N ALA A 109 4.65 0.36 3.70
CA ALA A 109 3.59 1.21 4.24
C ALA A 109 3.34 2.43 3.35
N THR A 110 4.42 3.06 2.86
CA THR A 110 4.30 4.21 1.96
C THR A 110 3.59 3.83 0.66
N ALA A 111 4.06 2.79 -0.04
CA ALA A 111 3.44 2.31 -1.27
C ALA A 111 1.99 1.87 -1.07
N ALA A 112 1.68 1.21 0.05
CA ALA A 112 0.35 0.73 0.37
C ALA A 112 -0.66 1.89 0.55
N PHE A 113 -0.33 2.88 1.37
CA PHE A 113 -1.22 4.02 1.60
C PHE A 113 -1.28 4.97 0.41
N PHE A 114 -0.18 5.12 -0.33
CA PHE A 114 -0.17 5.82 -1.61
C PHE A 114 -1.15 5.18 -2.61
N ALA A 115 -1.03 3.87 -2.83
CA ALA A 115 -1.89 3.14 -3.75
C ALA A 115 -3.36 3.14 -3.29
N ALA A 116 -3.63 2.92 -2.00
CA ALA A 116 -4.98 2.98 -1.45
C ALA A 116 -5.65 4.35 -1.67
N SER A 117 -4.88 5.44 -1.54
CA SER A 117 -5.35 6.79 -1.86
C SER A 117 -5.73 6.93 -3.33
N LEU A 118 -4.88 6.47 -4.26
CA LEU A 118 -5.17 6.55 -5.69
C LEU A 118 -6.36 5.69 -6.12
N LEU A 119 -6.39 4.42 -5.67
CA LEU A 119 -7.45 3.47 -6.01
C LEU A 119 -8.78 3.85 -5.37
N GLY A 120 -8.74 4.49 -4.20
CA GLY A 120 -9.93 4.94 -3.48
C GLY A 120 -10.66 6.11 -4.13
N GLU A 121 -10.06 6.79 -5.12
CA GLU A 121 -10.66 7.96 -5.76
C GLU A 121 -12.00 7.62 -6.45
N GLY A 122 -13.11 8.08 -5.83
CA GLY A 122 -14.46 7.84 -6.33
C GLY A 122 -14.83 6.36 -6.43
N ASP A 123 -14.17 5.46 -5.68
CA ASP A 123 -14.44 4.02 -5.68
C ASP A 123 -15.14 3.58 -4.37
N PRO A 124 -16.31 2.90 -4.43
CA PRO A 124 -16.98 2.40 -3.25
C PRO A 124 -16.15 1.36 -2.47
N LEU A 125 -15.15 0.74 -3.09
CA LEU A 125 -14.21 -0.17 -2.43
C LEU A 125 -13.05 0.55 -1.72
N GLN A 126 -13.07 1.88 -1.62
CA GLN A 126 -12.06 2.65 -0.88
C GLN A 126 -11.75 2.08 0.51
N PRO A 127 -12.72 1.73 1.36
CA PRO A 127 -12.44 1.14 2.67
C PRO A 127 -11.64 -0.16 2.58
N LEU A 128 -11.90 -0.98 1.57
CA LEU A 128 -11.16 -2.23 1.34
C LEU A 128 -9.69 -1.97 0.98
N TYR A 129 -9.43 -0.99 0.11
CA TYR A 129 -8.04 -0.64 -0.23
C TYR A 129 -7.26 -0.16 1.00
N TYR A 130 -7.86 0.66 1.86
CA TYR A 130 -7.22 1.08 3.10
C TYR A 130 -7.08 -0.06 4.11
N ALA A 131 -8.04 -0.97 4.22
CA ALA A 131 -7.92 -2.16 5.05
C ALA A 131 -6.73 -3.05 4.61
N LEU A 132 -6.58 -3.27 3.30
CA LEU A 132 -5.42 -3.99 2.75
C LEU A 132 -4.11 -3.24 3.03
N ALA A 133 -4.11 -1.90 2.91
CA ALA A 133 -2.94 -1.08 3.22
C ALA A 133 -2.51 -1.22 4.68
N VAL A 134 -3.47 -1.22 5.61
CA VAL A 134 -3.22 -1.47 7.04
C VAL A 134 -2.63 -2.86 7.26
N ILE A 135 -3.18 -3.91 6.62
CA ILE A 135 -2.66 -5.28 6.75
C ILE A 135 -1.22 -5.38 6.24
N VAL A 136 -0.92 -4.82 5.05
CA VAL A 136 0.43 -4.79 4.49
C VAL A 136 1.39 -3.99 5.39
N ALA A 137 0.96 -2.84 5.91
CA ALA A 137 1.75 -2.04 6.83
C ALA A 137 2.01 -2.77 8.16
N ALA A 138 0.98 -3.36 8.77
CA ALA A 138 1.07 -4.14 10.01
C ALA A 138 1.97 -5.38 9.84
N SER A 139 1.98 -5.99 8.66
CA SER A 139 2.85 -7.13 8.38
C SER A 139 4.33 -6.79 8.59
N ARG A 140 4.75 -5.53 8.36
CA ARG A 140 6.16 -5.11 8.49
C ARG A 140 6.63 -5.05 9.94
N LEU A 141 5.69 -4.79 10.87
CA LEU A 141 5.91 -4.91 12.32
C LEU A 141 6.01 -6.39 12.71
N HIS A 142 5.03 -7.18 12.24
CA HIS A 142 4.93 -8.59 12.58
C HIS A 142 6.20 -9.38 12.18
N VAL A 143 6.72 -9.13 10.98
CA VAL A 143 7.93 -9.81 10.48
C VAL A 143 9.24 -9.17 10.98
N LYS A 144 9.20 -8.21 11.92
CA LYS A 144 10.37 -7.54 12.52
C LYS A 144 11.36 -6.99 11.47
N ILE A 145 10.87 -6.24 10.48
CA ILE A 145 11.73 -5.56 9.48
C ILE A 145 11.68 -4.04 9.67
N HIS A 146 10.63 -3.52 10.31
CA HIS A 146 10.44 -2.10 10.60
C HIS A 146 9.97 -1.88 12.04
N HIS A 147 10.31 -0.73 12.61
CA HIS A 147 9.73 -0.25 13.85
C HIS A 147 8.34 0.34 13.60
N ALA A 148 7.52 0.46 14.63
CA ALA A 148 6.17 1.03 14.53
C ALA A 148 6.16 2.44 13.96
N SER A 149 7.08 3.28 14.40
CA SER A 149 7.24 4.65 13.90
C SER A 149 7.65 4.71 12.41
N ASP A 150 8.40 3.72 11.90
CA ASP A 150 8.72 3.63 10.46
C ASP A 150 7.46 3.37 9.63
N VAL A 151 6.58 2.53 10.17
CA VAL A 151 5.32 2.13 9.51
C VAL A 151 4.33 3.28 9.51
N VAL A 152 4.14 3.94 10.67
CA VAL A 152 3.25 5.10 10.79
C VAL A 152 3.75 6.26 9.92
N GLY A 153 5.04 6.59 10.01
CA GLY A 153 5.65 7.62 9.15
C GLY A 153 5.50 7.30 7.66
N GLY A 154 5.72 6.04 7.27
CA GLY A 154 5.51 5.58 5.90
C GLY A 154 4.05 5.73 5.45
N ALA A 155 3.09 5.33 6.29
CA ALA A 155 1.66 5.46 5.99
C ALA A 155 1.24 6.92 5.77
N ILE A 156 1.70 7.83 6.63
CA ILE A 156 1.42 9.27 6.50
C ILE A 156 2.02 9.82 5.19
N ILE A 157 3.30 9.53 4.93
CA ILE A 157 3.98 9.97 3.71
C ILE A 157 3.24 9.44 2.47
N GLY A 158 2.88 8.16 2.47
CA GLY A 158 2.16 7.54 1.36
C GLY A 158 0.79 8.18 1.11
N ALA A 159 0.00 8.40 2.16
CA ALA A 159 -1.30 9.05 2.06
C ALA A 159 -1.19 10.49 1.52
N VAL A 160 -0.22 11.26 2.01
CA VAL A 160 0.03 12.64 1.56
C VAL A 160 0.45 12.67 0.08
N LEU A 161 1.41 11.84 -0.31
CA LEU A 161 1.86 11.75 -1.70
C LEU A 161 0.73 11.29 -2.62
N GLY A 162 -0.09 10.32 -2.19
CA GLY A 162 -1.24 9.85 -2.94
C GLY A 162 -2.28 10.95 -3.14
N GLU A 163 -2.54 11.76 -2.12
CA GLU A 163 -3.44 12.90 -2.22
C GLU A 163 -2.91 14.00 -3.15
N ILE A 164 -1.60 14.27 -3.11
CA ILE A 164 -0.97 15.20 -4.04
C ILE A 164 -1.15 14.73 -5.48
N VAL A 165 -0.89 13.45 -5.77
CA VAL A 165 -1.06 12.89 -7.12
C VAL A 165 -2.53 12.90 -7.55
N ARG A 166 -3.46 12.60 -6.65
CA ARG A 166 -4.89 12.70 -6.93
C ARG A 166 -5.31 14.09 -7.40
N ARG A 167 -4.82 15.13 -6.72
CA ARG A 167 -5.12 16.52 -7.07
C ARG A 167 -4.42 16.98 -8.34
N ALA A 168 -3.17 16.55 -8.56
CA ALA A 168 -2.38 16.94 -9.72
C ALA A 168 -2.82 16.22 -11.02
N VAL A 169 -3.24 14.95 -10.90
CA VAL A 169 -3.64 14.10 -12.02
C VAL A 169 -4.94 13.38 -11.69
N PRO A 170 -6.08 14.09 -11.60
CA PRO A 170 -7.35 13.46 -11.24
C PRO A 170 -7.80 12.46 -12.31
N LEU A 171 -8.49 11.39 -11.88
CA LEU A 171 -9.22 10.54 -12.80
C LEU A 171 -10.46 11.34 -13.26
N GLU A 172 -10.73 11.36 -14.56
CA GLU A 172 -11.99 11.91 -15.05
C GLU A 172 -13.14 11.12 -14.44
N ALA A 173 -14.16 11.84 -13.96
CA ALA A 173 -15.40 11.20 -13.53
C ALA A 173 -15.90 10.31 -14.69
N ALA A 174 -16.33 9.08 -14.37
CA ALA A 174 -16.97 8.24 -15.38
C ALA A 174 -18.10 9.05 -16.01
N ALA A 175 -18.09 9.17 -17.35
CA ALA A 175 -19.17 9.87 -18.05
C ALA A 175 -20.51 9.28 -17.57
N PRO A 176 -21.51 10.12 -17.22
CA PRO A 176 -22.81 9.61 -16.84
C PRO A 176 -23.33 8.74 -17.99
N ALA A 177 -23.88 7.58 -17.65
CA ALA A 177 -24.52 6.71 -18.64
C ALA A 177 -25.50 7.59 -19.43
N GLY A 178 -25.25 7.75 -20.73
CA GLY A 178 -26.11 8.54 -21.60
C GLY A 178 -27.55 8.04 -21.45
N PRO A 179 -28.56 8.94 -21.63
CA PRO A 179 -29.94 8.53 -21.51
C PRO A 179 -30.20 7.32 -22.41
N ALA A 180 -30.90 6.33 -21.86
CA ALA A 180 -31.36 5.18 -22.62
C ALA A 180 -32.03 5.70 -23.91
N ARG A 181 -31.56 5.24 -25.07
CA ARG A 181 -32.24 5.56 -26.33
C ARG A 181 -33.67 5.06 -26.19
N GLU A 182 -34.60 5.97 -26.10
CA GLU A 182 -36.02 5.66 -26.29
C GLU A 182 -36.14 5.06 -27.69
N GLU A 183 -36.39 3.76 -27.74
CA GLU A 183 -36.78 3.12 -28.98
C GLU A 183 -38.09 3.79 -29.41
N SER A 184 -38.01 4.57 -30.49
CA SER A 184 -39.19 5.18 -31.15
C SER A 184 -40.10 4.02 -31.62
N PRO A 185 -41.37 3.96 -31.20
CA PRO A 185 -42.28 2.95 -31.72
C PRO A 185 -42.44 3.15 -33.22
N ALA A 186 -42.06 2.13 -33.98
CA ALA A 186 -42.34 2.09 -35.42
C ALA A 186 -43.85 2.16 -35.67
N SER A 187 -44.28 3.20 -36.32
CA SER A 187 -45.63 3.37 -36.88
C SER A 187 -45.78 2.61 -38.20
#